data_c6908b0fea68a1fa9b799a8060b84cc9
#
_entry.id   c6908b0fea68a1fa9b799a8060b84cc9
#
_cell.length_a   1.000
_cell.length_b   1.000
_cell.length_c   1.000
_cell.angle_alpha   90.00
_cell.angle_beta   90.00
_cell.angle_gamma   90.00
#
_symmetry.space_group_name_H-M   'P 1'
#
loop_
_entity.id
_entity.type
_entity.pdbx_description
1 polymer ?
#
loop_
_entity_poly.entity_id
_entity_poly.type
_entity_poly.pdbx_seq_one_letter_code
_entity_poly.pdbx_strand_id
1 'polypeptide(L)'
;MRRIGLVEMNAEQSYLKLLETLSQRKKTGDSFELAGLAMGGAWITERLAADLNLAHFGVINVAFHRDDYAEKGMTALRTASMMPTSLPFEVNGANIILIDDVLLTGRTVRAALNELFDFGRPAQVELMVLADRENRELPISADFVGEQVNVPGNQILVLEKDDAGKFRFQLEERAE
;
A
#
# COMPACT_ATOMS: atom_id res chain seq x y z
N MET A 1 2.20 -13.62 -34.85
CA MET A 1 2.56 -13.72 -33.43
C MET A 1 2.76 -12.28 -32.91
N ARG A 2 1.73 -11.67 -32.33
CA ARG A 2 1.82 -10.31 -31.80
C ARG A 2 2.51 -10.40 -30.45
N ARG A 3 3.70 -9.82 -30.32
CA ARG A 3 4.30 -9.53 -29.03
C ARG A 3 3.34 -8.56 -28.31
N ILE A 4 2.62 -9.04 -27.30
CA ILE A 4 1.98 -8.18 -26.31
C ILE A 4 3.16 -7.55 -25.56
N GLY A 5 3.32 -6.22 -25.74
CA GLY A 5 4.34 -5.49 -25.06
C GLY A 5 4.15 -5.68 -23.55
N LEU A 6 5.17 -6.19 -22.88
CA LEU A 6 5.31 -6.05 -21.44
C LEU A 6 5.30 -4.53 -21.20
N VAL A 7 4.20 -4.01 -20.70
CA VAL A 7 4.22 -2.71 -20.05
C VAL A 7 5.19 -2.90 -18.90
N GLU A 8 6.32 -2.22 -18.98
CA GLU A 8 7.37 -2.31 -17.99
C GLU A 8 6.84 -1.65 -16.71
N MET A 9 6.31 -2.47 -15.80
CA MET A 9 5.77 -2.02 -14.52
C MET A 9 6.89 -1.37 -13.72
N ASN A 10 6.77 -0.08 -13.47
CA ASN A 10 7.82 0.70 -12.83
C ASN A 10 7.36 1.23 -11.47
N ALA A 11 7.63 0.44 -10.43
CA ALA A 11 7.26 0.79 -9.05
C ALA A 11 7.87 2.13 -8.60
N GLU A 12 9.09 2.44 -9.01
CA GLU A 12 9.74 3.70 -8.67
C GLU A 12 9.03 4.90 -9.32
N GLN A 13 8.61 4.76 -10.57
CA GLN A 13 7.85 5.81 -11.26
C GLN A 13 6.46 6.00 -10.64
N SER A 14 5.79 4.90 -10.25
CA SER A 14 4.53 4.95 -9.52
C SER A 14 4.70 5.64 -8.17
N TYR A 15 5.79 5.34 -7.44
CA TYR A 15 6.14 6.03 -6.20
C TYR A 15 6.30 7.54 -6.40
N LEU A 16 7.03 7.97 -7.43
CA LEU A 16 7.26 9.39 -7.71
C LEU A 16 5.95 10.13 -8.02
N LYS A 17 4.97 9.49 -8.64
CA LYS A 17 3.63 10.07 -8.84
C LYS A 17 2.88 10.28 -7.51
N LEU A 18 2.95 9.31 -6.58
CA LEU A 18 2.40 9.48 -5.24
C LEU A 18 3.05 10.64 -4.51
N LEU A 19 4.38 10.68 -4.52
CA LEU A 19 5.16 11.73 -3.88
C LEU A 19 4.80 13.12 -4.43
N GLU A 20 4.69 13.26 -5.75
CA GLU A 20 4.30 14.52 -6.39
C GLU A 20 2.91 14.96 -5.94
N THR A 21 1.92 14.06 -5.97
CA THR A 21 0.56 14.35 -5.52
C THR A 21 0.52 14.82 -4.07
N LEU A 22 1.18 14.12 -3.18
CA LEU A 22 1.23 14.49 -1.75
C LEU A 22 2.03 15.77 -1.50
N SER A 23 3.09 16.01 -2.28
CA SER A 23 3.86 17.26 -2.21
C SER A 23 3.00 18.47 -2.59
N GLN A 24 2.18 18.34 -3.62
CA GLN A 24 1.26 19.41 -4.01
C GLN A 24 0.19 19.66 -2.94
N ARG A 25 -0.41 18.61 -2.40
CA ARG A 25 -1.39 18.72 -1.29
C ARG A 25 -0.80 19.43 -0.09
N LYS A 26 0.43 19.06 0.31
CA LYS A 26 1.13 19.73 1.42
C LYS A 26 1.39 21.21 1.14
N LYS A 27 1.78 21.57 -0.09
CA LYS A 27 2.01 22.97 -0.50
C LYS A 27 0.74 23.81 -0.47
N THR A 28 -0.41 23.23 -0.75
CA THR A 28 -1.71 23.91 -0.70
C THR A 28 -2.29 23.99 0.72
N GLY A 29 -1.59 23.49 1.73
CA GLY A 29 -2.00 23.56 3.13
C GLY A 29 -2.98 22.45 3.55
N ASP A 30 -3.11 21.39 2.74
CA ASP A 30 -3.90 20.23 3.09
C ASP A 30 -3.26 19.48 4.27
N SER A 31 -4.07 19.16 5.28
CA SER A 31 -3.62 18.43 6.47
C SER A 31 -4.05 16.97 6.36
N PHE A 32 -3.09 16.08 6.40
CA PHE A 32 -3.32 14.63 6.34
C PHE A 32 -2.29 13.87 7.15
N GLU A 33 -2.67 12.67 7.59
CA GLU A 33 -1.80 11.69 8.21
C GLU A 33 -1.60 10.51 7.28
N LEU A 34 -0.40 9.94 7.23
CA LEU A 34 -0.10 8.76 6.42
C LEU A 34 -0.09 7.50 7.27
N ALA A 35 -0.72 6.45 6.81
CA ALA A 35 -0.68 5.12 7.41
C ALA A 35 -0.47 4.04 6.35
N GLY A 36 0.66 3.36 6.41
CA GLY A 36 1.01 2.28 5.49
C GLY A 36 0.51 0.93 5.94
N LEU A 37 0.00 0.13 5.01
CA LEU A 37 -0.35 -1.26 5.29
C LEU A 37 0.92 -2.12 5.26
N ALA A 38 1.15 -2.87 6.33
CA ALA A 38 2.33 -3.73 6.40
C ALA A 38 2.23 -4.90 5.38
N MET A 39 3.30 -5.18 4.61
CA MET A 39 4.66 -4.61 4.73
C MET A 39 4.97 -3.59 3.62
N GLY A 40 4.58 -3.84 2.37
CA GLY A 40 4.92 -2.98 1.23
C GLY A 40 4.43 -1.55 1.40
N GLY A 41 3.19 -1.38 1.85
CA GLY A 41 2.63 -0.06 2.15
C GLY A 41 3.40 0.68 3.24
N ALA A 42 3.91 -0.03 4.26
CA ALA A 42 4.75 0.57 5.30
C ALA A 42 6.08 1.08 4.75
N TRP A 43 6.75 0.34 3.86
CA TRP A 43 7.98 0.81 3.21
C TRP A 43 7.77 2.08 2.38
N ILE A 44 6.66 2.11 1.63
CA ILE A 44 6.29 3.27 0.83
C ILE A 44 6.04 4.47 1.73
N THR A 45 5.28 4.27 2.81
CA THR A 45 4.91 5.34 3.74
C THR A 45 6.11 5.90 4.49
N GLU A 46 7.02 5.05 4.94
CA GLU A 46 8.28 5.45 5.57
C GLU A 46 9.08 6.39 4.64
N ARG A 47 9.23 6.00 3.38
CA ARG A 47 9.95 6.81 2.39
C ARG A 47 9.21 8.09 2.05
N LEU A 48 7.88 8.06 1.89
CA LEU A 48 7.06 9.26 1.68
C LEU A 48 7.18 10.24 2.85
N ALA A 49 7.17 9.74 4.08
CA ALA A 49 7.33 10.58 5.27
C ALA A 49 8.69 11.28 5.29
N ALA A 50 9.75 10.56 4.92
CA ALA A 50 11.10 11.14 4.80
C ALA A 50 11.17 12.18 3.68
N ASP A 51 10.72 11.85 2.48
CA ASP A 51 10.79 12.73 1.30
C ASP A 51 9.89 13.97 1.46
N LEU A 52 8.77 13.85 2.16
CA LEU A 52 7.86 14.96 2.49
C LEU A 52 8.23 15.71 3.77
N ASN A 53 9.26 15.24 4.47
CA ASN A 53 9.67 15.81 5.75
C ASN A 53 8.51 15.88 6.77
N LEU A 54 7.81 14.75 6.93
CA LEU A 54 6.75 14.59 7.93
C LEU A 54 7.35 14.16 9.27
N ALA A 55 6.74 14.64 10.37
CA ALA A 55 7.22 14.34 11.73
C ALA A 55 7.00 12.87 12.14
N HIS A 56 5.98 12.23 11.57
CA HIS A 56 5.59 10.85 11.88
C HIS A 56 4.81 10.23 10.73
N PHE A 57 4.60 8.94 10.81
CA PHE A 57 3.70 8.15 9.96
C PHE A 57 3.19 6.94 10.76
N GLY A 58 2.05 6.40 10.35
CA GLY A 58 1.47 5.21 10.95
C GLY A 58 1.75 3.95 10.13
N VAL A 59 1.63 2.81 10.80
CA VAL A 59 1.64 1.48 10.18
C VAL A 59 0.46 0.69 10.71
N ILE A 60 -0.32 0.09 9.81
CA ILE A 60 -1.44 -0.79 10.14
C ILE A 60 -1.06 -2.21 9.76
N ASN A 61 -1.07 -3.11 10.74
CA ASN A 61 -0.78 -4.50 10.51
C ASN A 61 -2.06 -5.31 10.29
N VAL A 62 -2.27 -5.74 9.08
CA VAL A 62 -3.39 -6.60 8.68
C VAL A 62 -2.91 -7.96 8.18
N ALA A 63 -1.79 -8.39 8.70
CA ALA A 63 -1.10 -9.58 8.22
C ALA A 63 -2.00 -10.81 8.09
N PHE A 64 -2.92 -11.04 9.00
CA PHE A 64 -3.82 -12.19 8.99
C PHE A 64 -5.00 -12.08 8.00
N HIS A 65 -5.13 -10.97 7.28
CA HIS A 65 -6.24 -10.67 6.38
C HIS A 65 -5.83 -10.51 4.92
N ARG A 66 -4.55 -10.73 4.59
CA ARG A 66 -4.05 -10.62 3.22
C ARG A 66 -4.36 -11.87 2.42
N ASP A 67 -4.73 -11.71 1.15
CA ASP A 67 -5.07 -12.82 0.25
C ASP A 67 -3.86 -13.68 -0.14
N ASP A 68 -2.66 -13.11 -0.07
CA ASP A 68 -1.40 -13.77 -0.38
C ASP A 68 -0.81 -14.57 0.81
N TYR A 69 -1.52 -14.61 1.92
CA TYR A 69 -1.04 -15.24 3.15
C TYR A 69 -0.82 -16.73 3.03
N ALA A 70 -1.75 -17.42 2.38
CA ALA A 70 -1.65 -18.85 2.15
C ALA A 70 -0.46 -19.21 1.23
N GLU A 71 0.03 -18.24 0.47
CA GLU A 71 1.05 -18.42 -0.56
C GLU A 71 2.47 -18.12 -0.08
N LYS A 72 2.64 -17.23 0.93
CA LYS A 72 3.97 -16.81 1.43
C LYS A 72 4.56 -17.66 2.54
N GLY A 73 3.81 -18.63 3.06
CA GLY A 73 4.25 -19.56 4.08
C GLY A 73 4.48 -18.99 5.48
N MET A 74 4.80 -19.89 6.44
CA MET A 74 4.88 -19.60 7.89
C MET A 74 5.95 -18.56 8.28
N THR A 75 6.98 -18.37 7.49
CA THR A 75 8.08 -17.44 7.82
C THR A 75 7.66 -15.99 7.62
N ALA A 76 6.93 -15.70 6.54
CA ALA A 76 6.36 -14.37 6.29
C ALA A 76 5.30 -14.00 7.35
N LEU A 77 4.53 -15.00 7.82
CA LEU A 77 3.60 -14.90 8.94
C LEU A 77 4.28 -14.43 10.22
N ARG A 78 5.39 -15.05 10.58
CA ARG A 78 6.13 -14.71 11.79
C ARG A 78 6.66 -13.29 11.77
N THR A 79 7.21 -12.84 10.65
CA THR A 79 7.76 -11.49 10.51
C THR A 79 6.66 -10.42 10.55
N ALA A 80 5.54 -10.65 9.87
CA ALA A 80 4.42 -9.74 9.85
C ALA A 80 3.66 -9.68 11.18
N SER A 81 3.53 -10.80 11.91
CA SER A 81 2.88 -10.83 13.23
C SER A 81 3.69 -10.14 14.34
N MET A 82 4.98 -9.83 14.07
CA MET A 82 5.85 -9.13 15.02
C MET A 82 5.76 -7.60 14.95
N MET A 83 5.04 -7.04 13.97
CA MET A 83 4.86 -5.58 13.82
C MET A 83 3.43 -5.19 14.23
N PRO A 84 3.21 -4.66 15.42
CA PRO A 84 1.89 -4.19 15.83
C PRO A 84 1.47 -2.97 15.03
N THR A 85 0.16 -2.73 14.92
CA THR A 85 -0.37 -1.46 14.45
C THR A 85 0.12 -0.33 15.35
N SER A 86 0.64 0.72 14.73
CA SER A 86 1.15 1.91 15.40
C SER A 86 0.69 3.16 14.66
N LEU A 87 -0.12 3.97 15.32
CA LEU A 87 -0.64 5.24 14.80
C LEU A 87 -0.20 6.35 15.75
N PRO A 88 0.96 7.00 15.52
CA PRO A 88 1.53 8.00 16.43
C PRO A 88 0.89 9.38 16.29
N PHE A 89 -0.38 9.44 15.92
CA PHE A 89 -1.19 10.64 15.75
C PHE A 89 -2.61 10.41 16.27
N GLU A 90 -3.33 11.51 16.52
CA GLU A 90 -4.74 11.43 16.89
C GLU A 90 -5.59 11.02 15.68
N VAL A 91 -6.31 9.90 15.81
CA VAL A 91 -7.16 9.34 14.74
C VAL A 91 -8.50 10.08 14.64
N ASN A 92 -9.05 10.51 15.80
CA ASN A 92 -10.35 11.18 15.79
C ASN A 92 -10.27 12.50 15.03
N GLY A 93 -11.13 12.64 14.03
CA GLY A 93 -11.22 13.84 13.21
C GLY A 93 -10.08 14.04 12.21
N ALA A 94 -9.12 13.13 12.13
CA ALA A 94 -8.01 13.24 11.17
C ALA A 94 -8.45 12.86 9.74
N ASN A 95 -7.81 13.47 8.76
CA ASN A 95 -7.81 13.00 7.38
C ASN A 95 -6.66 12.02 7.21
N ILE A 96 -6.95 10.76 6.96
CA ILE A 96 -5.96 9.69 6.90
C ILE A 96 -5.85 9.14 5.48
N ILE A 97 -4.65 9.05 4.97
CA ILE A 97 -4.35 8.43 3.70
C ILE A 97 -3.71 7.07 3.98
N LEU A 98 -4.43 6.00 3.62
CA LEU A 98 -3.92 4.65 3.62
C LEU A 98 -3.04 4.43 2.40
N ILE A 99 -1.88 3.83 2.61
CA ILE A 99 -0.91 3.53 1.55
C ILE A 99 -0.74 2.00 1.47
N ASP A 100 -0.92 1.45 0.27
CA ASP A 100 -0.63 0.04 0.00
C ASP A 100 0.21 -0.10 -1.28
N ASP A 101 0.85 -1.24 -1.45
CA ASP A 101 1.67 -1.53 -2.64
C ASP A 101 0.78 -1.95 -3.82
N VAL A 102 -0.05 -2.96 -3.64
CA VAL A 102 -0.87 -3.54 -4.70
C VAL A 102 -2.31 -3.74 -4.23
N LEU A 103 -3.23 -3.06 -4.88
CA LEU A 103 -4.65 -3.26 -4.69
C LEU A 103 -5.14 -4.39 -5.60
N LEU A 104 -5.67 -5.46 -5.01
CA LEU A 104 -6.22 -6.61 -5.72
C LEU A 104 -7.70 -6.78 -5.38
N THR A 105 -8.04 -7.61 -4.39
CA THR A 105 -9.42 -7.96 -4.04
C THR A 105 -10.13 -6.90 -3.20
N GLY A 106 -9.40 -6.08 -2.48
CA GLY A 106 -9.89 -5.13 -1.49
C GLY A 106 -9.96 -5.68 -0.05
N ARG A 107 -9.68 -6.97 0.16
CA ARG A 107 -9.77 -7.61 1.49
C ARG A 107 -8.80 -7.01 2.50
N THR A 108 -7.56 -6.75 2.08
CA THR A 108 -6.54 -6.12 2.93
C THR A 108 -6.96 -4.72 3.37
N VAL A 109 -7.48 -3.91 2.45
CA VAL A 109 -7.95 -2.55 2.74
C VAL A 109 -9.17 -2.57 3.67
N ARG A 110 -10.11 -3.49 3.47
CA ARG A 110 -11.24 -3.66 4.39
C ARG A 110 -10.77 -3.96 5.81
N ALA A 111 -9.80 -4.87 5.95
CA ALA A 111 -9.23 -5.20 7.25
C ALA A 111 -8.52 -4.01 7.89
N ALA A 112 -7.78 -3.23 7.08
CA ALA A 112 -7.13 -2.01 7.54
C ALA A 112 -8.13 -0.96 8.04
N LEU A 113 -9.25 -0.80 7.36
CA LEU A 113 -10.32 0.09 7.80
C LEU A 113 -10.89 -0.35 9.16
N ASN A 114 -11.16 -1.65 9.35
CA ASN A 114 -11.63 -2.15 10.64
C ASN A 114 -10.61 -1.86 11.75
N GLU A 115 -9.34 -2.18 11.54
CA GLU A 115 -8.26 -1.93 12.49
C GLU A 115 -8.13 -0.44 12.80
N LEU A 116 -8.15 0.42 11.79
CA LEU A 116 -8.08 1.88 11.96
C LEU A 116 -9.21 2.41 12.85
N PHE A 117 -10.44 1.93 12.65
CA PHE A 117 -11.61 2.38 13.41
C PHE A 117 -11.61 1.87 14.86
N ASP A 118 -10.80 0.89 15.22
CA ASP A 118 -10.57 0.50 16.61
C ASP A 118 -9.70 1.55 17.35
N PHE A 119 -8.93 2.36 16.63
CA PHE A 119 -8.12 3.46 17.20
C PHE A 119 -8.88 4.79 17.31
N GLY A 120 -9.98 4.95 16.62
CA GLY A 120 -10.75 6.20 16.64
C GLY A 120 -11.64 6.39 15.42
N ARG A 121 -12.19 7.58 15.26
CA ARG A 121 -13.09 7.96 14.16
C ARG A 121 -12.44 9.05 13.29
N PRO A 122 -11.76 8.70 12.20
CA PRO A 122 -11.22 9.66 11.26
C PRO A 122 -12.35 10.47 10.60
N ALA A 123 -12.05 11.71 10.21
CA ALA A 123 -12.98 12.53 9.42
C ALA A 123 -13.10 12.02 7.99
N GLN A 124 -11.98 11.58 7.42
CA GLN A 124 -11.91 11.03 6.08
C GLN A 124 -10.80 9.98 6.00
N VAL A 125 -11.02 8.97 5.18
CA VAL A 125 -10.00 7.98 4.82
C VAL A 125 -9.92 7.92 3.31
N GLU A 126 -8.73 8.10 2.76
CA GLU A 126 -8.40 7.95 1.35
C GLU A 126 -7.45 6.76 1.18
N LEU A 127 -7.42 6.17 -0.01
CA LEU A 127 -6.53 5.07 -0.36
C LEU A 127 -5.65 5.46 -1.54
N MET A 128 -4.34 5.33 -1.37
CA MET A 128 -3.36 5.46 -2.44
C MET A 128 -2.56 4.17 -2.60
N VAL A 129 -2.37 3.72 -3.84
CA VAL A 129 -1.65 2.48 -4.14
C VAL A 129 -0.64 2.69 -5.28
N LEU A 130 0.46 1.95 -5.25
CA LEU A 130 1.41 1.96 -6.38
C LEU A 130 0.81 1.28 -7.61
N ALA A 131 0.17 0.14 -7.42
CA ALA A 131 -0.43 -0.63 -8.51
C ALA A 131 -1.85 -1.08 -8.18
N ASP A 132 -2.71 -1.06 -9.19
CA ASP A 132 -4.07 -1.60 -9.13
C ASP A 132 -4.24 -2.70 -10.19
N ARG A 133 -4.64 -3.90 -9.74
CA ARG A 133 -4.91 -5.07 -10.59
C ARG A 133 -6.35 -5.18 -11.08
N GLU A 134 -7.24 -4.29 -10.65
CA GLU A 134 -8.67 -4.22 -11.01
C GLU A 134 -9.52 -5.47 -10.70
N ASN A 135 -8.97 -6.50 -10.08
CA ASN A 135 -9.67 -7.73 -9.75
C ASN A 135 -10.33 -7.66 -8.38
N ARG A 136 -11.40 -6.88 -8.25
CA ARG A 136 -12.10 -6.67 -6.98
C ARG A 136 -13.03 -7.82 -6.61
N GLU A 137 -13.05 -8.15 -5.32
CA GLU A 137 -14.07 -8.98 -4.68
C GLU A 137 -14.95 -8.16 -3.72
N LEU A 138 -14.47 -6.98 -3.31
CA LEU A 138 -15.18 -6.04 -2.43
C LEU A 138 -15.30 -4.68 -3.11
N PRO A 139 -16.29 -3.85 -2.74
CA PRO A 139 -16.51 -2.52 -3.32
C PRO A 139 -15.50 -1.50 -2.75
N ILE A 140 -14.23 -1.73 -3.01
CA ILE A 140 -13.10 -0.89 -2.61
C ILE A 140 -12.44 -0.32 -3.87
N SER A 141 -12.18 0.97 -3.87
CA SER A 141 -11.42 1.65 -4.92
C SER A 141 -10.37 2.56 -4.31
N ALA A 142 -9.25 2.73 -5.01
CA ALA A 142 -8.25 3.71 -4.61
C ALA A 142 -8.60 5.10 -5.14
N ASP A 143 -8.33 6.12 -4.33
CA ASP A 143 -8.46 7.54 -4.72
C ASP A 143 -7.31 7.95 -5.62
N PHE A 144 -6.15 7.31 -5.49
CA PHE A 144 -5.00 7.49 -6.34
C PHE A 144 -4.34 6.14 -6.66
N VAL A 145 -4.03 5.94 -7.95
CA VAL A 145 -3.35 4.75 -8.49
C VAL A 145 -2.12 5.19 -9.26
N GLY A 146 -0.95 4.71 -8.87
CA GLY A 146 0.30 4.98 -9.59
C GLY A 146 0.30 4.37 -10.98
N GLU A 147 -0.13 3.12 -11.10
CA GLU A 147 -0.21 2.37 -12.34
C GLU A 147 -1.31 1.31 -12.29
N GLN A 148 -2.10 1.19 -13.35
CA GLN A 148 -2.98 0.04 -13.54
C GLN A 148 -2.23 -1.09 -14.20
N VAL A 149 -2.30 -2.29 -13.64
CA VAL A 149 -1.51 -3.44 -14.07
C VAL A 149 -2.38 -4.66 -14.35
N ASN A 150 -2.08 -5.33 -15.44
CA ASN A 150 -2.70 -6.62 -15.76
C ASN A 150 -1.68 -7.74 -15.49
N VAL A 151 -1.97 -8.55 -14.48
CA VAL A 151 -1.13 -9.66 -14.05
C VAL A 151 -1.87 -10.97 -14.30
N PRO A 152 -1.26 -11.95 -14.99
CA PRO A 152 -1.87 -13.27 -15.20
C PRO A 152 -2.34 -13.90 -13.89
N GLY A 153 -3.45 -14.65 -13.93
CA GLY A 153 -4.10 -15.20 -12.74
C GLY A 153 -3.25 -16.21 -11.95
N ASN A 154 -2.25 -16.81 -12.62
CA ASN A 154 -1.27 -17.72 -12.01
C ASN A 154 -0.04 -17.00 -11.41
N GLN A 155 -0.03 -15.67 -11.44
CA GLN A 155 1.08 -14.88 -10.92
C GLN A 155 0.62 -13.89 -9.86
N ILE A 156 1.53 -13.57 -8.94
CA ILE A 156 1.39 -12.52 -7.95
C ILE A 156 2.37 -11.39 -8.25
N LEU A 157 1.96 -10.17 -7.96
CA LEU A 157 2.81 -8.99 -8.06
C LEU A 157 3.33 -8.65 -6.67
N VAL A 158 4.64 -8.63 -6.51
CA VAL A 158 5.33 -8.38 -5.25
C VAL A 158 6.15 -7.10 -5.36
N LEU A 159 6.08 -6.26 -4.34
CA LEU A 159 6.97 -5.10 -4.20
C LEU A 159 8.26 -5.52 -3.51
N GLU A 160 9.37 -5.19 -4.12
CA GLU A 160 10.69 -5.30 -3.53
C GLU A 160 11.30 -3.92 -3.28
N LYS A 161 12.16 -3.85 -2.28
CA LYS A 161 12.98 -2.68 -1.98
C LYS A 161 14.45 -3.09 -2.02
N ASP A 162 15.25 -2.44 -2.86
CA ASP A 162 16.68 -2.68 -2.93
C ASP A 162 17.45 -1.98 -1.79
N ASP A 163 18.76 -2.23 -1.69
CA ASP A 163 19.63 -1.67 -0.65
C ASP A 163 19.72 -0.13 -0.72
N ALA A 164 19.43 0.46 -1.88
CA ALA A 164 19.35 1.91 -2.06
C ALA A 164 17.96 2.49 -1.73
N GLY A 165 17.01 1.64 -1.31
CA GLY A 165 15.64 2.03 -0.98
C GLY A 165 14.73 2.23 -2.19
N LYS A 166 15.15 1.86 -3.40
CA LYS A 166 14.33 1.94 -4.60
C LYS A 166 13.34 0.78 -4.69
N PHE A 167 12.17 1.07 -5.20
CA PHE A 167 11.10 0.10 -5.37
C PHE A 167 11.15 -0.57 -6.75
N ARG A 168 10.86 -1.87 -6.75
CA ARG A 168 10.72 -2.68 -7.95
C ARG A 168 9.52 -3.61 -7.82
N PHE A 169 8.78 -3.82 -8.89
CA PHE A 169 7.80 -4.89 -8.97
C PHE A 169 8.44 -6.16 -9.53
N GLN A 170 8.13 -7.29 -8.89
CA GLN A 170 8.49 -8.61 -9.33
C GLN A 170 7.24 -9.47 -9.50
N LEU A 171 7.20 -10.28 -10.55
CA LEU A 171 6.18 -11.30 -10.75
C LEU A 171 6.68 -12.62 -10.19
N GLU A 172 5.89 -13.23 -9.32
CA GLU A 172 6.13 -14.56 -8.77
C GLU A 172 5.02 -15.51 -9.21
N GLU A 173 5.34 -16.77 -9.39
CA GLU A 173 4.32 -17.80 -9.65
C GLU A 173 3.53 -18.07 -8.36
N ARG A 174 2.23 -18.23 -8.52
CA ARG A 174 1.35 -18.63 -7.41
C ARG A 174 1.66 -20.08 -7.07
N ALA A 175 1.99 -20.35 -5.81
CA ALA A 175 2.13 -21.73 -5.34
C ALA A 175 0.78 -22.45 -5.45
N GLU A 176 0.79 -23.68 -6.00
CA GLU A 176 -0.41 -24.53 -6.11
C GLU A 176 -0.93 -24.98 -4.74
#